data_51e2e517649af3ca2f7d30eab8e05c7d
#
_entry.id   51e2e517649af3ca2f7d30eab8e05c7d
#
_cell.length_a   1.000
_cell.length_b   1.000
_cell.length_c   1.000
_cell.angle_alpha   90.00
_cell.angle_beta   90.00
_cell.angle_gamma   90.00
#
_symmetry.space_group_name_H-M   'P 1'
#
loop_
_entity.id
_entity.type
_entity.pdbx_description
1 polymer ?
#
loop_
_entity_poly.entity_id
_entity_poly.type
_entity_poly.pdbx_seq_one_letter_code
_entity_poly.pdbx_strand_id
1 'polypeptide(L)'
;MKRNSLCHRCAALCCALMLCLCSAAQDVLPHRLNADGGTAVPQATDSCAELPPLRSLTFETANSMPSSFRNRKENVVANAAALRPAFDIVLRGERPLRVLHLGDSHVAGKAFPNAVEQTLRTAFRKTEVMPDDGTDGLVFTAIGSNGATSERFLSESYRERIAATQADLVIVSLGTNEAHGMGYIESVHEQQLSVFLDMLRSVLPEATFLFTTPPGDYLKQVYVNYRNMGRGGKRRRVVRSALRPNPMNSRCAACITAFARDHGLAFWDLYNICGGEAAVRNWIAAGLMRPDRVHFEPQGYAIQGKLLAEALLQAVCK
;
A
#
# COMPACT_ATOMS: atom_id res chain seq x y z
N MET A 1 -10.71 60.92 8.88
CA MET A 1 -9.66 61.75 9.54
C MET A 1 -8.59 60.84 10.10
N LYS A 2 -7.33 61.12 9.72
CA LYS A 2 -6.01 60.68 10.20
C LYS A 2 -5.72 59.16 10.05
N ARG A 3 -4.93 58.62 9.08
CA ARG A 3 -3.52 58.82 8.70
C ARG A 3 -2.54 58.59 9.85
N ASN A 4 -1.73 57.55 9.75
CA ASN A 4 -0.25 57.54 9.69
C ASN A 4 0.21 56.07 9.83
N SER A 5 0.91 55.46 8.94
CA SER A 5 2.18 55.68 8.24
C SER A 5 3.41 55.30 9.08
N LEU A 6 4.27 54.54 8.43
CA LEU A 6 5.71 54.28 8.69
C LEU A 6 6.01 53.19 9.75
N CYS A 7 6.87 52.24 9.51
CA CYS A 7 8.23 52.38 9.06
C CYS A 7 8.81 51.09 8.44
N HIS A 8 9.47 51.30 7.33
CA HIS A 8 10.47 50.43 6.69
C HIS A 8 11.74 50.27 7.55
N ARG A 9 12.52 49.25 7.14
CA ARG A 9 13.95 48.94 7.42
C ARG A 9 14.18 47.86 8.46
N CYS A 10 14.68 46.71 8.05
CA CYS A 10 16.08 46.45 7.75
C CYS A 10 16.19 45.20 6.88
N ALA A 11 16.72 45.42 5.72
CA ALA A 11 17.38 44.42 4.90
C ALA A 11 18.87 44.40 5.24
N ALA A 12 19.48 43.28 4.96
CA ALA A 12 20.91 43.11 4.69
C ALA A 12 21.86 42.82 5.87
N LEU A 13 22.68 41.89 5.55
CA LEU A 13 23.97 41.35 6.03
C LEU A 13 23.82 40.00 6.73
N CYS A 14 24.31 38.90 6.14
CA CYS A 14 25.67 38.57 5.76
C CYS A 14 25.73 37.44 4.75
N CYS A 15 26.13 37.77 3.53
CA CYS A 15 26.98 36.93 2.72
C CYS A 15 28.42 37.19 3.17
N ALA A 16 29.16 36.12 3.32
CA ALA A 16 30.60 36.00 3.17
C ALA A 16 31.21 35.14 4.29
N LEU A 17 31.56 33.94 3.94
CA LEU A 17 32.94 33.43 4.08
C LEU A 17 33.01 32.08 3.38
N MET A 18 33.27 32.22 2.12
CA MET A 18 33.89 31.20 1.30
C MET A 18 35.39 31.38 1.37
N LEU A 19 36.06 30.27 1.14
CA LEU A 19 37.42 30.15 0.56
C LEU A 19 38.57 29.76 1.49
N CYS A 20 39.17 28.73 0.94
CA CYS A 20 40.60 28.35 0.96
C CYS A 20 41.07 27.42 2.07
N LEU A 21 41.38 26.18 1.63
CA LEU A 21 42.77 25.84 1.40
C LEU A 21 42.87 24.53 0.63
N CYS A 22 43.20 24.66 -0.65
CA CYS A 22 43.99 23.69 -1.41
C CYS A 22 45.43 23.94 -1.10
N SER A 23 46.17 22.91 -0.75
CA SER A 23 47.62 22.85 -1.04
C SER A 23 48.12 21.41 -1.04
N ALA A 24 48.58 21.02 -2.11
CA ALA A 24 49.45 20.08 -2.72
C ALA A 24 50.70 19.73 -1.93
N ALA A 25 51.13 18.48 -2.06
CA ALA A 25 52.51 18.01 -2.24
C ALA A 25 52.45 16.53 -2.61
N GLN A 26 52.75 16.22 -3.66
CA GLN A 26 53.75 15.62 -4.58
C GLN A 26 54.65 14.56 -3.94
N ASP A 27 54.63 13.41 -4.66
CA ASP A 27 55.68 12.49 -4.97
C ASP A 27 56.61 11.92 -3.87
N VAL A 28 56.54 10.60 -3.76
CA VAL A 28 57.68 9.69 -3.90
C VAL A 28 57.21 8.26 -4.17
N LEU A 29 57.50 7.70 -5.34
CA LEU A 29 57.71 6.28 -5.63
C LEU A 29 59.23 6.04 -5.69
N PRO A 30 59.77 4.85 -5.61
CA PRO A 30 59.18 3.50 -5.65
C PRO A 30 59.79 2.51 -4.62
N HIS A 31 59.18 1.38 -4.39
CA HIS A 31 59.88 0.08 -4.42
C HIS A 31 58.92 -1.11 -4.53
N ARG A 32 59.22 -1.95 -5.50
CA ARG A 32 58.64 -3.29 -5.67
C ARG A 32 58.92 -4.14 -4.45
N LEU A 33 57.96 -4.98 -4.07
CA LEU A 33 58.20 -6.41 -3.82
C LEU A 33 56.87 -7.15 -3.80
N ASN A 34 56.85 -8.29 -4.48
CA ASN A 34 55.80 -9.28 -4.60
C ASN A 34 55.44 -9.87 -3.22
N ALA A 35 54.18 -10.14 -2.98
CA ALA A 35 53.73 -11.41 -2.41
C ALA A 35 52.20 -11.46 -2.34
N ASP A 36 51.68 -12.56 -2.78
CA ASP A 36 50.33 -13.04 -2.76
C ASP A 36 49.58 -12.74 -1.45
N GLY A 37 48.40 -12.15 -1.58
CA GLY A 37 47.45 -11.93 -0.51
C GLY A 37 46.15 -11.38 -1.07
N GLY A 38 45.45 -12.23 -1.84
CA GLY A 38 44.11 -11.89 -2.30
C GLY A 38 43.16 -11.74 -1.12
N THR A 39 42.90 -10.51 -0.70
CA THR A 39 41.73 -10.20 0.09
C THR A 39 40.50 -10.30 -0.87
N ALA A 40 39.87 -11.46 -0.84
CA ALA A 40 38.57 -11.63 -1.47
C ALA A 40 37.62 -10.58 -0.88
N VAL A 41 37.21 -9.63 -1.71
CA VAL A 41 36.01 -8.82 -1.46
C VAL A 41 34.89 -9.81 -1.25
N PRO A 42 34.15 -9.78 -0.13
CA PRO A 42 32.97 -10.64 0.01
C PRO A 42 32.03 -10.28 -1.13
N GLN A 43 31.90 -11.17 -2.10
CA GLN A 43 30.77 -11.12 -3.02
C GLN A 43 29.52 -11.18 -2.14
N ALA A 44 28.63 -10.19 -2.29
CA ALA A 44 27.30 -10.24 -1.72
C ALA A 44 26.66 -11.54 -2.24
N THR A 45 26.68 -12.56 -1.42
CA THR A 45 25.99 -13.82 -1.70
C THR A 45 24.51 -13.49 -1.86
N ASP A 46 23.94 -13.93 -2.94
CA ASP A 46 22.52 -13.80 -3.28
C ASP A 46 21.73 -14.53 -2.18
N SER A 47 21.37 -13.80 -1.11
CA SER A 47 20.80 -14.37 0.12
C SER A 47 19.47 -15.11 -0.10
N CYS A 48 18.81 -14.88 -1.23
CA CYS A 48 17.65 -15.65 -1.64
C CYS A 48 17.96 -17.08 -2.12
N ALA A 49 19.22 -17.37 -2.46
CA ALA A 49 19.61 -18.70 -2.93
C ALA A 49 19.63 -19.74 -1.79
N GLU A 50 19.71 -19.30 -0.54
CA GLU A 50 20.01 -20.14 0.62
C GLU A 50 18.81 -20.53 1.49
N LEU A 51 17.55 -20.16 1.11
CA LEU A 51 16.36 -20.49 1.90
C LEU A 51 15.48 -21.53 1.20
N PRO A 52 15.89 -22.82 1.21
CA PRO A 52 15.10 -23.90 0.63
C PRO A 52 13.64 -23.95 1.12
N PRO A 53 13.32 -23.64 2.42
CA PRO A 53 11.98 -23.79 2.92
C PRO A 53 10.95 -22.85 2.30
N LEU A 54 11.29 -21.57 2.05
CA LEU A 54 10.38 -20.62 1.42
C LEU A 54 10.07 -20.95 -0.04
N ARG A 55 11.00 -21.59 -0.75
CA ARG A 55 10.80 -22.06 -2.14
C ARG A 55 9.85 -23.24 -2.25
N SER A 56 9.61 -23.97 -1.17
CA SER A 56 8.67 -25.11 -1.15
C SER A 56 7.20 -24.68 -1.00
N LEU A 57 6.93 -23.38 -0.76
CA LEU A 57 5.57 -22.88 -0.63
C LEU A 57 4.84 -22.90 -1.97
N THR A 58 3.66 -23.51 -1.98
CA THR A 58 2.74 -23.49 -3.12
C THR A 58 1.70 -22.41 -2.93
N PHE A 59 1.46 -21.63 -3.99
CA PHE A 59 0.53 -20.52 -3.99
C PHE A 59 -0.67 -20.84 -4.87
N GLU A 60 -1.77 -21.28 -4.24
CA GLU A 60 -2.90 -21.84 -4.95
C GLU A 60 -4.11 -20.88 -5.06
N THR A 61 -4.19 -19.85 -4.20
CA THR A 61 -5.37 -18.99 -4.13
C THR A 61 -5.65 -18.29 -5.46
N ALA A 62 -4.60 -17.82 -6.14
CA ALA A 62 -4.77 -17.18 -7.45
C ALA A 62 -5.33 -18.16 -8.50
N ASN A 63 -5.00 -19.45 -8.43
CA ASN A 63 -5.50 -20.49 -9.31
C ASN A 63 -6.89 -20.98 -8.90
N SER A 64 -7.23 -20.91 -7.61
CA SER A 64 -8.51 -21.32 -7.04
C SER A 64 -9.58 -20.23 -7.05
N MET A 65 -9.30 -19.06 -7.62
CA MET A 65 -10.29 -17.99 -7.80
C MET A 65 -11.48 -18.49 -8.62
N PRO A 66 -12.72 -18.06 -8.28
CA PRO A 66 -13.91 -18.48 -9.01
C PRO A 66 -13.77 -18.26 -10.52
N SER A 67 -14.21 -19.21 -11.32
CA SER A 67 -14.14 -19.16 -12.80
C SER A 67 -14.91 -17.99 -13.42
N SER A 68 -15.84 -17.38 -12.65
CA SER A 68 -16.56 -16.18 -13.03
C SER A 68 -15.70 -14.92 -13.13
N PHE A 69 -14.50 -14.93 -12.52
CA PHE A 69 -13.60 -13.77 -12.58
C PHE A 69 -12.99 -13.61 -13.97
N ARG A 70 -13.35 -12.50 -14.64
CA ARG A 70 -12.86 -12.13 -15.97
C ARG A 70 -11.76 -11.07 -15.86
N ASN A 71 -10.90 -11.00 -16.89
CA ASN A 71 -9.88 -9.97 -17.07
C ASN A 71 -8.89 -9.83 -15.89
N ARG A 72 -8.62 -10.93 -15.18
CA ARG A 72 -7.68 -10.96 -14.07
C ARG A 72 -6.25 -10.66 -14.54
N LYS A 73 -5.50 -9.97 -13.70
CA LYS A 73 -4.05 -9.82 -13.82
C LYS A 73 -3.34 -10.79 -12.89
N GLU A 74 -2.06 -10.96 -13.10
CA GLU A 74 -1.19 -11.76 -12.25
C GLU A 74 -1.18 -11.23 -10.82
N ASN A 75 -1.17 -12.13 -9.83
CA ASN A 75 -1.13 -11.77 -8.41
C ASN A 75 0.31 -11.55 -7.97
N VAL A 76 0.82 -10.33 -8.13
CA VAL A 76 2.19 -9.96 -7.79
C VAL A 76 2.25 -8.63 -7.07
N VAL A 77 3.28 -8.46 -6.23
CA VAL A 77 3.69 -7.16 -5.71
C VAL A 77 4.62 -6.51 -6.73
N ALA A 78 4.24 -5.35 -7.21
CA ALA A 78 5.11 -4.53 -8.06
C ALA A 78 6.13 -3.76 -7.21
N ASN A 79 7.32 -3.53 -7.78
CA ASN A 79 8.46 -2.92 -7.10
C ASN A 79 8.80 -3.60 -5.75
N ALA A 80 8.79 -4.94 -5.74
CA ALA A 80 9.01 -5.76 -4.55
C ALA A 80 10.38 -5.49 -3.87
N ALA A 81 11.37 -5.05 -4.64
CA ALA A 81 12.68 -4.66 -4.11
C ALA A 81 12.61 -3.60 -3.00
N ALA A 82 11.59 -2.72 -3.03
CA ALA A 82 11.35 -1.73 -1.99
C ALA A 82 11.00 -2.35 -0.62
N LEU A 83 10.60 -3.63 -0.57
CA LEU A 83 10.28 -4.35 0.66
C LEU A 83 11.48 -5.15 1.21
N ARG A 84 12.63 -5.12 0.53
CA ARG A 84 13.79 -5.90 0.90
C ARG A 84 14.22 -5.72 2.37
N PRO A 85 14.24 -4.49 2.95
CA PRO A 85 14.62 -4.33 4.36
C PRO A 85 13.73 -5.11 5.33
N ALA A 86 12.40 -5.14 5.10
CA ALA A 86 11.49 -5.93 5.92
C ALA A 86 11.68 -7.44 5.69
N PHE A 87 11.88 -7.86 4.44
CA PHE A 87 12.10 -9.27 4.12
C PHE A 87 13.42 -9.81 4.67
N ASP A 88 14.47 -9.00 4.73
CA ASP A 88 15.74 -9.39 5.32
C ASP A 88 15.60 -9.75 6.81
N ILE A 89 14.67 -9.16 7.54
CA ILE A 89 14.37 -9.55 8.93
C ILE A 89 13.88 -10.99 8.99
N VAL A 90 12.96 -11.36 8.09
CA VAL A 90 12.44 -12.73 7.98
C VAL A 90 13.55 -13.68 7.56
N LEU A 91 14.36 -13.27 6.58
CA LEU A 91 15.41 -14.11 6.00
C LEU A 91 16.54 -14.39 6.97
N ARG A 92 16.87 -13.44 7.85
CA ARG A 92 17.91 -13.60 8.89
C ARG A 92 17.41 -14.34 10.13
N GLY A 93 16.09 -14.39 10.34
CA GLY A 93 15.49 -15.05 11.50
C GLY A 93 15.90 -14.46 12.86
N GLU A 94 16.32 -13.19 12.89
CA GLU A 94 16.86 -12.55 14.09
C GLU A 94 15.76 -12.16 15.09
N ARG A 95 14.59 -11.81 14.58
CA ARG A 95 13.43 -11.38 15.35
C ARG A 95 12.14 -11.48 14.52
N PRO A 96 10.96 -11.47 15.16
CA PRO A 96 9.70 -11.42 14.44
C PRO A 96 9.57 -10.17 13.55
N LEU A 97 8.99 -10.34 12.36
CA LEU A 97 8.60 -9.24 11.48
C LEU A 97 7.39 -8.51 12.07
N ARG A 98 7.49 -7.21 12.27
CA ARG A 98 6.38 -6.37 12.73
C ARG A 98 5.65 -5.77 11.53
N VAL A 99 4.40 -6.20 11.33
CA VAL A 99 3.54 -5.74 10.23
C VAL A 99 2.41 -4.88 10.78
N LEU A 100 2.24 -3.71 10.20
CA LEU A 100 1.08 -2.85 10.41
C LEU A 100 0.21 -2.83 9.15
N HIS A 101 -1.07 -3.20 9.27
CA HIS A 101 -2.05 -3.07 8.21
C HIS A 101 -2.99 -1.90 8.52
N LEU A 102 -2.80 -0.79 7.83
CA LEU A 102 -3.63 0.42 7.91
C LEU A 102 -4.72 0.39 6.84
N GLY A 103 -5.93 0.84 7.17
CA GLY A 103 -6.96 0.96 6.16
C GLY A 103 -8.32 1.46 6.65
N ASP A 104 -9.26 1.43 5.77
CA ASP A 104 -10.63 1.86 5.98
C ASP A 104 -11.53 0.77 6.62
N SER A 105 -12.82 0.74 6.26
CA SER A 105 -13.76 -0.27 6.75
C SER A 105 -13.40 -1.71 6.35
N HIS A 106 -12.69 -1.90 5.24
CA HIS A 106 -12.23 -3.22 4.81
C HIS A 106 -11.20 -3.81 5.79
N VAL A 107 -10.34 -2.97 6.37
CA VAL A 107 -9.39 -3.36 7.41
C VAL A 107 -10.06 -3.38 8.80
N ALA A 108 -10.92 -2.39 9.11
CA ALA A 108 -11.62 -2.31 10.39
C ALA A 108 -12.51 -3.54 10.65
N GLY A 109 -13.07 -4.15 9.60
CA GLY A 109 -13.88 -5.36 9.66
C GLY A 109 -13.12 -6.63 10.04
N LYS A 110 -11.78 -6.59 10.16
CA LYS A 110 -10.86 -7.65 10.58
C LYS A 110 -10.74 -8.85 9.65
N ALA A 111 -11.73 -9.23 8.87
CA ALA A 111 -11.68 -10.45 8.05
C ALA A 111 -10.55 -10.43 7.02
N PHE A 112 -10.32 -9.28 6.38
CA PHE A 112 -9.21 -9.09 5.43
C PHE A 112 -7.83 -9.17 6.12
N PRO A 113 -7.51 -8.33 7.12
CA PRO A 113 -6.20 -8.41 7.78
C PRO A 113 -5.96 -9.73 8.50
N ASN A 114 -6.98 -10.35 9.11
CA ASN A 114 -6.82 -11.66 9.73
C ASN A 114 -6.43 -12.74 8.72
N ALA A 115 -6.97 -12.70 7.49
CA ALA A 115 -6.60 -13.66 6.46
C ALA A 115 -5.15 -13.45 5.98
N VAL A 116 -4.69 -12.19 5.89
CA VAL A 116 -3.27 -11.89 5.63
C VAL A 116 -2.40 -12.46 6.73
N GLU A 117 -2.69 -12.13 7.98
CA GLU A 117 -1.94 -12.58 9.16
C GLU A 117 -1.85 -14.12 9.23
N GLN A 118 -2.99 -14.80 9.15
CA GLN A 118 -3.03 -16.27 9.24
C GLN A 118 -2.23 -16.95 8.13
N THR A 119 -2.27 -16.40 6.91
CA THR A 119 -1.53 -16.96 5.78
C THR A 119 -0.02 -16.78 5.96
N LEU A 120 0.42 -15.59 6.40
CA LEU A 120 1.84 -15.32 6.70
C LEU A 120 2.34 -16.21 7.86
N ARG A 121 1.61 -16.28 8.98
CA ARG A 121 1.97 -17.16 10.11
C ARG A 121 2.10 -18.62 9.69
N THR A 122 1.15 -19.10 8.89
CA THR A 122 1.18 -20.48 8.39
C THR A 122 2.42 -20.75 7.53
N ALA A 123 2.79 -19.77 6.69
CA ALA A 123 3.98 -19.87 5.85
C ALA A 123 5.26 -19.87 6.71
N PHE A 124 5.36 -18.96 7.67
CA PHE A 124 6.54 -18.85 8.53
C PHE A 124 6.74 -20.07 9.42
N ARG A 125 5.66 -20.64 9.99
CA ARG A 125 5.73 -21.92 10.72
C ARG A 125 6.24 -23.09 9.86
N LYS A 126 5.80 -23.18 8.61
CA LYS A 126 6.23 -24.24 7.71
C LYS A 126 7.70 -24.14 7.30
N THR A 127 8.28 -22.98 7.41
CA THR A 127 9.64 -22.72 6.93
C THR A 127 10.69 -22.84 8.03
N GLU A 128 10.28 -22.94 9.31
CA GLU A 128 11.17 -23.05 10.48
C GLU A 128 12.32 -22.02 10.51
N VAL A 129 12.13 -20.89 9.82
CA VAL A 129 13.17 -19.84 9.66
C VAL A 129 13.30 -19.01 10.94
N MET A 130 12.26 -18.98 11.77
CA MET A 130 12.18 -18.12 12.95
C MET A 130 12.35 -18.88 14.25
N PRO A 131 12.92 -18.26 15.31
CA PRO A 131 12.96 -18.84 16.63
C PRO A 131 11.54 -19.13 17.13
N ASP A 132 11.41 -20.24 17.87
CA ASP A 132 10.15 -20.60 18.56
C ASP A 132 9.97 -19.74 19.82
N ASP A 133 9.55 -18.50 19.63
CA ASP A 133 9.26 -17.53 20.70
C ASP A 133 7.75 -17.32 20.92
N GLY A 134 6.92 -18.18 20.32
CA GLY A 134 5.47 -18.11 20.39
C GLY A 134 4.83 -17.06 19.47
N THR A 135 5.61 -16.33 18.66
CA THR A 135 5.10 -15.33 17.71
C THR A 135 4.90 -15.88 16.31
N ASP A 136 5.36 -17.10 16.03
CA ASP A 136 5.47 -17.66 14.67
C ASP A 136 6.24 -16.72 13.70
N GLY A 137 7.21 -15.96 14.23
CA GLY A 137 8.00 -15.01 13.47
C GLY A 137 7.26 -13.75 13.00
N LEU A 138 6.08 -13.46 13.54
CA LEU A 138 5.23 -12.36 13.09
C LEU A 138 4.54 -11.65 14.25
N VAL A 139 4.66 -10.33 14.33
CA VAL A 139 3.81 -9.45 15.13
C VAL A 139 2.94 -8.64 14.17
N PHE A 140 1.64 -8.91 14.17
CA PHE A 140 0.71 -8.30 13.21
C PHE A 140 -0.28 -7.38 13.92
N THR A 141 -0.35 -6.13 13.49
CA THR A 141 -1.29 -5.12 14.00
C THR A 141 -2.15 -4.59 12.86
N ALA A 142 -3.47 -4.58 13.05
CA ALA A 142 -4.41 -3.98 12.10
C ALA A 142 -5.08 -2.75 12.73
N ILE A 143 -4.90 -1.59 12.11
CA ILE A 143 -5.53 -0.32 12.49
C ILE A 143 -6.44 0.12 11.34
N GLY A 144 -7.73 -0.14 11.47
CA GLY A 144 -8.76 0.26 10.52
C GLY A 144 -9.71 1.29 11.10
N SER A 145 -10.31 2.12 10.26
CA SER A 145 -11.35 3.08 10.64
C SER A 145 -12.44 3.15 9.57
N ASN A 146 -13.70 2.96 9.97
CA ASN A 146 -14.83 2.98 9.05
C ASN A 146 -14.95 4.34 8.36
N GLY A 147 -15.11 4.33 7.03
CA GLY A 147 -15.25 5.56 6.24
C GLY A 147 -13.96 6.40 6.16
N ALA A 148 -12.81 5.86 6.56
CA ALA A 148 -11.56 6.59 6.58
C ALA A 148 -11.02 6.83 5.17
N THR A 149 -10.51 8.04 4.97
CA THR A 149 -9.51 8.41 3.97
C THR A 149 -8.14 8.49 4.66
N SER A 150 -7.09 8.71 3.88
CA SER A 150 -5.72 8.90 4.43
C SER A 150 -5.64 10.02 5.47
N GLU A 151 -6.41 11.08 5.31
CA GLU A 151 -6.46 12.22 6.24
C GLU A 151 -6.87 11.83 7.66
N ARG A 152 -7.70 10.78 7.80
CA ARG A 152 -8.15 10.30 9.12
C ARG A 152 -6.99 9.93 10.02
N PHE A 153 -5.92 9.38 9.45
CA PHE A 153 -4.75 8.88 10.17
C PHE A 153 -3.74 9.98 10.53
N LEU A 154 -3.94 11.22 10.08
CA LEU A 154 -3.06 12.35 10.41
C LEU A 154 -3.28 12.90 11.83
N SER A 155 -4.38 12.51 12.52
CA SER A 155 -4.63 12.96 13.89
C SER A 155 -3.60 12.40 14.87
N GLU A 156 -3.29 13.15 15.92
CA GLU A 156 -2.27 12.80 16.92
C GLU A 156 -2.48 11.40 17.51
N SER A 157 -3.73 11.08 17.89
CA SER A 157 -4.05 9.78 18.48
C SER A 157 -3.78 8.59 17.51
N TYR A 158 -3.91 8.79 16.20
CA TYR A 158 -3.53 7.77 15.23
C TYR A 158 -2.02 7.73 15.03
N ARG A 159 -1.35 8.87 14.99
CA ARG A 159 0.13 8.95 14.89
C ARG A 159 0.80 8.21 16.04
N GLU A 160 0.38 8.45 17.28
CA GLU A 160 0.88 7.75 18.47
C GLU A 160 0.65 6.22 18.37
N ARG A 161 -0.55 5.80 17.97
CA ARG A 161 -0.88 4.38 17.80
C ARG A 161 -0.05 3.72 16.69
N ILE A 162 0.18 4.43 15.59
CA ILE A 162 1.01 3.95 14.47
C ILE A 162 2.47 3.83 14.94
N ALA A 163 3.01 4.87 15.56
CA ALA A 163 4.38 4.87 16.10
C ALA A 163 4.61 3.73 17.10
N ALA A 164 3.64 3.47 17.98
CA ALA A 164 3.73 2.41 18.99
C ALA A 164 3.85 1.00 18.39
N THR A 165 3.47 0.79 17.12
CA THR A 165 3.62 -0.51 16.46
C THR A 165 5.07 -0.85 16.14
N GLN A 166 5.92 0.16 16.00
CA GLN A 166 7.32 0.00 15.54
C GLN A 166 7.44 -0.90 14.31
N ALA A 167 6.48 -0.77 13.39
CA ALA A 167 6.35 -1.67 12.24
C ALA A 167 7.56 -1.61 11.31
N ASP A 168 7.93 -2.77 10.78
CA ASP A 168 8.97 -2.94 9.75
C ASP A 168 8.36 -2.89 8.35
N LEU A 169 7.11 -3.35 8.24
CA LEU A 169 6.30 -3.33 7.03
C LEU A 169 4.94 -2.68 7.32
N VAL A 170 4.61 -1.64 6.60
CA VAL A 170 3.29 -0.99 6.64
C VAL A 170 2.53 -1.29 5.35
N ILE A 171 1.40 -1.98 5.48
CA ILE A 171 0.44 -2.20 4.39
C ILE A 171 -0.63 -1.13 4.48
N VAL A 172 -0.81 -0.36 3.40
CA VAL A 172 -1.81 0.71 3.30
C VAL A 172 -2.93 0.28 2.37
N SER A 173 -4.13 0.04 2.90
CA SER A 173 -5.33 -0.36 2.15
C SER A 173 -6.41 0.71 2.27
N LEU A 174 -6.26 1.76 1.47
CA LEU A 174 -7.14 2.92 1.36
C LEU A 174 -7.54 3.14 -0.11
N GLY A 175 -8.42 4.10 -0.37
CA GLY A 175 -8.84 4.48 -1.72
C GLY A 175 -10.33 4.27 -1.97
N THR A 176 -10.99 3.37 -1.22
CA THR A 176 -12.44 3.16 -1.41
C THR A 176 -13.23 4.42 -1.10
N ASN A 177 -12.96 5.09 0.02
CA ASN A 177 -13.70 6.28 0.43
C ASN A 177 -13.32 7.52 -0.37
N GLU A 178 -12.06 7.64 -0.76
CA GLU A 178 -11.58 8.68 -1.66
C GLU A 178 -12.29 8.60 -3.02
N ALA A 179 -12.47 7.39 -3.55
CA ALA A 179 -13.13 7.15 -4.83
C ALA A 179 -14.66 7.09 -4.75
N HIS A 180 -15.26 6.92 -3.54
CA HIS A 180 -16.69 6.71 -3.39
C HIS A 180 -17.47 7.98 -3.64
N GLY A 181 -17.90 8.17 -4.87
CA GLY A 181 -18.66 9.33 -5.31
C GLY A 181 -18.22 9.84 -6.69
N MET A 182 -18.92 10.89 -7.16
CA MET A 182 -18.62 11.50 -8.47
C MET A 182 -17.63 12.67 -8.38
N GLY A 183 -17.18 12.99 -7.16
CA GLY A 183 -16.31 14.15 -6.90
C GLY A 183 -14.81 13.80 -6.78
N TYR A 184 -14.39 12.62 -7.19
CA TYR A 184 -12.98 12.21 -7.11
C TYR A 184 -12.08 13.09 -7.98
N ILE A 185 -11.02 13.64 -7.38
CA ILE A 185 -10.00 14.46 -8.03
C ILE A 185 -8.63 13.84 -7.76
N GLU A 186 -7.96 13.37 -8.80
CA GLU A 186 -6.70 12.64 -8.72
C GLU A 186 -5.60 13.45 -8.03
N SER A 187 -5.41 14.74 -8.42
CA SER A 187 -4.37 15.59 -7.83
C SER A 187 -4.59 15.89 -6.35
N VAL A 188 -5.85 15.93 -5.89
CA VAL A 188 -6.17 16.07 -4.47
C VAL A 188 -5.80 14.79 -3.72
N HIS A 189 -6.16 13.64 -4.28
CA HIS A 189 -5.83 12.35 -3.68
C HIS A 189 -4.31 12.13 -3.61
N GLU A 190 -3.59 12.46 -4.68
CA GLU A 190 -2.12 12.39 -4.72
C GLU A 190 -1.48 13.26 -3.62
N GLN A 191 -1.97 14.50 -3.44
CA GLN A 191 -1.51 15.37 -2.36
C GLN A 191 -1.81 14.78 -0.98
N GLN A 192 -2.99 14.21 -0.78
CA GLN A 192 -3.35 13.53 0.48
C GLN A 192 -2.45 12.33 0.76
N LEU A 193 -2.14 11.52 -0.26
CA LEU A 193 -1.21 10.41 -0.15
C LEU A 193 0.21 10.88 0.20
N SER A 194 0.67 12.01 -0.37
CA SER A 194 1.99 12.58 -0.07
C SER A 194 2.10 13.00 1.39
N VAL A 195 1.13 13.77 1.89
CA VAL A 195 1.09 14.20 3.30
C VAL A 195 1.02 12.99 4.24
N PHE A 196 0.25 11.98 3.86
CA PHE A 196 0.12 10.75 4.65
C PHE A 196 1.41 9.93 4.67
N LEU A 197 2.09 9.78 3.54
CA LEU A 197 3.38 9.10 3.45
C LEU A 197 4.46 9.82 4.28
N ASP A 198 4.51 11.14 4.21
CA ASP A 198 5.45 11.95 5.01
C ASP A 198 5.20 11.75 6.50
N MET A 199 3.96 11.72 6.93
CA MET A 199 3.59 11.39 8.31
C MET A 199 4.06 10.00 8.69
N LEU A 200 3.79 8.96 7.87
CA LEU A 200 4.21 7.59 8.14
C LEU A 200 5.74 7.49 8.26
N ARG A 201 6.49 8.11 7.35
CA ARG A 201 7.95 8.16 7.40
C ARG A 201 8.49 8.88 8.65
N SER A 202 7.77 9.89 9.12
CA SER A 202 8.16 10.63 10.34
C SER A 202 8.03 9.80 11.61
N VAL A 203 7.05 8.90 11.69
CA VAL A 203 6.77 8.10 12.89
C VAL A 203 7.33 6.67 12.81
N LEU A 204 7.64 6.17 11.60
CA LEU A 204 8.22 4.86 11.32
C LEU A 204 9.32 5.00 10.27
N PRO A 205 10.46 5.64 10.59
CA PRO A 205 11.49 6.01 9.61
C PRO A 205 12.18 4.80 8.95
N GLU A 206 12.23 3.65 9.62
CA GLU A 206 12.87 2.43 9.13
C GLU A 206 11.90 1.48 8.43
N ALA A 207 10.60 1.81 8.40
CA ALA A 207 9.60 0.93 7.82
C ALA A 207 9.65 0.96 6.29
N THR A 208 9.29 -0.17 5.69
CA THR A 208 8.95 -0.26 4.27
C THR A 208 7.44 -0.15 4.08
N PHE A 209 7.03 0.32 2.91
CA PHE A 209 5.60 0.61 2.64
C PHE A 209 5.12 -0.15 1.41
N LEU A 210 3.95 -0.80 1.57
CA LEU A 210 3.18 -1.42 0.50
C LEU A 210 1.82 -0.75 0.39
N PHE A 211 1.52 -0.13 -0.75
CA PHE A 211 0.21 0.42 -1.03
C PHE A 211 -0.65 -0.59 -1.79
N THR A 212 -1.94 -0.71 -1.42
CA THR A 212 -2.88 -1.55 -2.15
C THR A 212 -3.94 -0.70 -2.83
N THR A 213 -4.39 -1.10 -4.01
CA THR A 213 -5.53 -0.44 -4.64
C THR A 213 -6.85 -0.97 -4.07
N PRO A 214 -7.93 -0.16 -4.06
CA PRO A 214 -9.24 -0.61 -3.58
C PRO A 214 -9.79 -1.72 -4.48
N PRO A 215 -10.63 -2.63 -3.94
CA PRO A 215 -11.19 -3.76 -4.71
C PRO A 215 -12.26 -3.35 -5.72
N GLY A 216 -12.72 -2.10 -5.68
CA GLY A 216 -13.82 -1.57 -6.45
C GLY A 216 -15.18 -1.71 -5.74
N ASP A 217 -16.09 -0.81 -6.07
CA ASP A 217 -17.42 -0.72 -5.48
C ASP A 217 -18.48 -0.26 -6.49
N TYR A 218 -19.74 -0.20 -6.04
CA TYR A 218 -20.87 0.35 -6.79
C TYR A 218 -21.33 1.66 -6.17
N LEU A 219 -21.73 2.59 -7.02
CA LEU A 219 -22.40 3.82 -6.61
C LEU A 219 -23.90 3.75 -6.87
N LYS A 220 -24.68 4.33 -5.96
CA LYS A 220 -26.10 4.62 -6.19
C LYS A 220 -26.21 5.87 -7.04
N GLN A 221 -26.49 5.69 -8.32
CA GLN A 221 -26.75 6.79 -9.23
C GLN A 221 -28.25 7.15 -9.22
N VAL A 222 -28.55 8.44 -9.09
CA VAL A 222 -29.92 8.96 -9.10
C VAL A 222 -30.19 9.59 -10.46
N TYR A 223 -31.26 9.13 -11.12
CA TYR A 223 -31.70 9.63 -12.40
C TYR A 223 -33.01 10.38 -12.24
N VAL A 224 -33.11 11.56 -12.84
CA VAL A 224 -34.33 12.32 -12.94
C VAL A 224 -34.87 12.19 -14.35
N ASN A 225 -36.01 11.51 -14.50
CA ASN A 225 -36.71 11.36 -15.74
C ASN A 225 -37.98 12.19 -15.71
N TYR A 226 -38.36 12.73 -16.86
CA TYR A 226 -39.65 13.41 -17.03
C TYR A 226 -40.56 12.54 -17.89
N ARG A 227 -41.66 12.08 -17.32
CA ARG A 227 -42.67 11.27 -18.02
C ARG A 227 -43.84 12.14 -18.43
N ASN A 228 -44.22 12.10 -19.72
CA ASN A 228 -45.45 12.75 -20.20
C ASN A 228 -46.68 12.04 -19.65
N MET A 229 -47.58 12.78 -19.02
CA MET A 229 -48.76 12.25 -18.36
C MET A 229 -50.00 12.47 -19.24
N GLY A 230 -49.96 12.03 -20.54
CA GLY A 230 -51.10 12.07 -21.46
C GLY A 230 -51.20 13.32 -22.36
N ARG A 231 -52.31 13.46 -23.09
CA ARG A 231 -52.52 14.43 -24.19
C ARG A 231 -52.49 15.92 -23.79
N GLY A 232 -52.30 16.25 -22.51
CA GLY A 232 -52.28 17.64 -21.99
C GLY A 232 -50.89 18.20 -21.70
N GLY A 233 -49.78 17.53 -22.08
CA GLY A 233 -48.42 18.08 -22.01
C GLY A 233 -47.80 18.24 -20.63
N LYS A 234 -48.45 17.81 -19.53
CA LYS A 234 -47.85 17.86 -18.19
C LYS A 234 -46.78 16.80 -18.04
N ARG A 235 -45.58 17.23 -17.68
CA ARG A 235 -44.44 16.35 -17.38
C ARG A 235 -44.35 16.09 -15.88
N ARG A 236 -44.38 14.83 -15.48
CA ARG A 236 -44.13 14.44 -14.09
C ARG A 236 -42.64 14.09 -13.93
N ARG A 237 -42.00 14.71 -12.93
CA ARG A 237 -40.65 14.35 -12.51
C ARG A 237 -40.71 12.99 -11.82
N VAL A 238 -39.95 12.03 -12.35
CA VAL A 238 -39.82 10.69 -11.77
C VAL A 238 -38.34 10.52 -11.38
N VAL A 239 -38.09 10.34 -10.09
CA VAL A 239 -36.74 10.05 -9.57
C VAL A 239 -36.58 8.54 -9.51
N ARG A 240 -35.55 8.03 -10.15
CA ARG A 240 -35.16 6.63 -10.09
C ARG A 240 -33.70 6.53 -9.62
N SER A 241 -33.35 5.44 -8.95
CA SER A 241 -31.96 5.15 -8.61
C SER A 241 -31.59 3.75 -9.06
N ALA A 242 -30.34 3.58 -9.44
CA ALA A 242 -29.77 2.28 -9.75
C ALA A 242 -28.33 2.21 -9.21
N LEU A 243 -27.93 1.03 -8.76
CA LEU A 243 -26.53 0.75 -8.44
C LEU A 243 -25.75 0.52 -9.74
N ARG A 244 -24.65 1.19 -9.90
CA ARG A 244 -23.73 1.08 -11.06
C ARG A 244 -22.30 0.95 -10.58
N PRO A 245 -21.43 0.23 -11.33
CA PRO A 245 -20.01 0.23 -11.03
C PRO A 245 -19.51 1.67 -10.90
N ASN A 246 -18.74 1.93 -9.86
CA ASN A 246 -18.16 3.23 -9.63
C ASN A 246 -17.05 3.50 -10.67
N PRO A 247 -17.20 4.50 -11.56
CA PRO A 247 -16.20 4.78 -12.58
C PRO A 247 -14.92 5.39 -12.02
N MET A 248 -14.94 5.85 -10.76
CA MET A 248 -13.77 6.44 -10.12
C MET A 248 -12.77 5.39 -9.60
N ASN A 249 -13.19 4.12 -9.47
CA ASN A 249 -12.31 3.05 -8.99
C ASN A 249 -11.06 2.87 -9.85
N SER A 250 -11.20 2.88 -11.18
CA SER A 250 -10.06 2.74 -12.10
C SER A 250 -9.09 3.92 -12.00
N ARG A 251 -9.63 5.13 -11.85
CA ARG A 251 -8.83 6.35 -11.70
C ARG A 251 -8.10 6.36 -10.36
N CYS A 252 -8.76 5.95 -9.29
CA CYS A 252 -8.16 5.82 -7.96
C CYS A 252 -7.05 4.76 -7.94
N ALA A 253 -7.30 3.58 -8.53
CA ALA A 253 -6.29 2.54 -8.64
C ALA A 253 -5.07 3.02 -9.45
N ALA A 254 -5.30 3.71 -10.57
CA ALA A 254 -4.22 4.30 -11.37
C ALA A 254 -3.43 5.37 -10.59
N CYS A 255 -4.12 6.23 -9.84
CA CYS A 255 -3.49 7.25 -8.99
C CYS A 255 -2.58 6.61 -7.92
N ILE A 256 -3.09 5.63 -7.17
CA ILE A 256 -2.31 4.94 -6.12
C ILE A 256 -1.09 4.24 -6.72
N THR A 257 -1.24 3.53 -7.84
CA THR A 257 -0.12 2.81 -8.47
C THR A 257 0.91 3.74 -9.08
N ALA A 258 0.51 4.88 -9.65
CA ALA A 258 1.40 5.92 -10.13
C ALA A 258 2.16 6.55 -8.95
N PHE A 259 1.43 6.99 -7.92
CA PHE A 259 2.01 7.54 -6.68
C PHE A 259 3.05 6.60 -6.08
N ALA A 260 2.72 5.33 -5.90
CA ALA A 260 3.65 4.35 -5.33
C ALA A 260 4.92 4.21 -6.19
N ARG A 261 4.77 4.17 -7.52
CA ARG A 261 5.90 4.08 -8.45
C ARG A 261 6.80 5.31 -8.37
N ASP A 262 6.21 6.50 -8.37
CA ASP A 262 6.93 7.78 -8.39
C ASP A 262 7.69 8.02 -7.08
N HIS A 263 7.21 7.44 -5.97
CA HIS A 263 7.87 7.49 -4.65
C HIS A 263 8.75 6.26 -4.35
N GLY A 264 8.97 5.37 -5.32
CA GLY A 264 9.80 4.18 -5.16
C GLY A 264 9.23 3.13 -4.20
N LEU A 265 7.91 3.13 -3.96
CA LEU A 265 7.23 2.23 -3.03
C LEU A 265 6.78 0.94 -3.73
N ALA A 266 6.60 -0.11 -2.94
CA ALA A 266 5.91 -1.31 -3.41
C ALA A 266 4.39 -1.08 -3.49
N PHE A 267 3.74 -1.76 -4.44
CA PHE A 267 2.28 -1.74 -4.52
C PHE A 267 1.69 -3.07 -4.97
N TRP A 268 0.46 -3.32 -4.52
CA TRP A 268 -0.34 -4.47 -4.89
C TRP A 268 -1.66 -4.01 -5.50
N ASP A 269 -1.83 -4.28 -6.79
CA ASP A 269 -2.94 -3.75 -7.57
C ASP A 269 -4.15 -4.70 -7.55
N LEU A 270 -4.82 -4.78 -6.39
CA LEU A 270 -5.99 -5.62 -6.17
C LEU A 270 -7.09 -5.39 -7.22
N TYR A 271 -7.32 -4.12 -7.60
CA TYR A 271 -8.32 -3.77 -8.60
C TYR A 271 -8.12 -4.53 -9.90
N ASN A 272 -6.92 -4.46 -10.47
CA ASN A 272 -6.61 -5.13 -11.73
C ASN A 272 -6.39 -6.65 -11.55
N ILE A 273 -5.85 -7.11 -10.43
CA ILE A 273 -5.74 -8.54 -10.09
C ILE A 273 -7.11 -9.20 -10.11
N CYS A 274 -8.16 -8.51 -9.65
CA CYS A 274 -9.53 -9.02 -9.64
C CYS A 274 -10.32 -8.72 -10.91
N GLY A 275 -9.71 -8.09 -11.92
CA GLY A 275 -10.32 -7.92 -13.25
C GLY A 275 -10.58 -6.47 -13.68
N GLY A 276 -10.05 -5.47 -12.97
CA GLY A 276 -10.18 -4.07 -13.31
C GLY A 276 -11.65 -3.61 -13.31
N GLU A 277 -12.13 -3.06 -14.43
CA GLU A 277 -13.54 -2.65 -14.57
C GLU A 277 -14.55 -3.79 -14.37
N ALA A 278 -14.11 -5.03 -14.55
CA ALA A 278 -14.94 -6.21 -14.28
C ALA A 278 -14.89 -6.64 -12.79
N ALA A 279 -13.95 -6.15 -11.98
CA ALA A 279 -13.70 -6.63 -10.62
C ALA A 279 -14.96 -6.72 -9.77
N VAL A 280 -15.73 -5.63 -9.66
CA VAL A 280 -16.93 -5.61 -8.82
C VAL A 280 -17.98 -6.61 -9.33
N ARG A 281 -18.14 -6.74 -10.67
CA ARG A 281 -19.07 -7.73 -11.26
C ARG A 281 -18.60 -9.15 -10.98
N ASN A 282 -17.30 -9.38 -11.01
CA ASN A 282 -16.71 -10.67 -10.68
C ASN A 282 -17.04 -11.07 -9.24
N TRP A 283 -16.81 -10.16 -8.28
CA TRP A 283 -17.14 -10.38 -6.87
C TRP A 283 -18.63 -10.66 -6.63
N ILE A 284 -19.52 -9.91 -7.32
CA ILE A 284 -20.97 -10.11 -7.22
C ILE A 284 -21.37 -11.46 -7.81
N ALA A 285 -20.85 -11.82 -9.00
CA ALA A 285 -21.19 -13.07 -9.67
C ALA A 285 -20.75 -14.29 -8.86
N ALA A 286 -19.67 -14.16 -8.09
CA ALA A 286 -19.19 -15.18 -7.17
C ALA A 286 -19.94 -15.25 -5.84
N GLY A 287 -20.90 -14.35 -5.58
CA GLY A 287 -21.62 -14.27 -4.30
C GLY A 287 -20.78 -13.82 -3.12
N LEU A 288 -19.65 -13.12 -3.38
CA LEU A 288 -18.65 -12.74 -2.39
C LEU A 288 -18.76 -11.28 -1.94
N MET A 289 -19.75 -10.55 -2.42
CA MET A 289 -19.97 -9.14 -2.11
C MET A 289 -21.30 -8.94 -1.39
N ARG A 290 -21.31 -8.09 -0.36
CA ARG A 290 -22.53 -7.76 0.40
C ARG A 290 -23.54 -6.99 -0.45
N PRO A 291 -24.82 -6.94 -0.02
CA PRO A 291 -25.87 -6.22 -0.74
C PRO A 291 -25.61 -4.72 -0.92
N ASP A 292 -24.81 -4.09 -0.05
CA ASP A 292 -24.40 -2.68 -0.15
C ASP A 292 -23.49 -2.39 -1.36
N ARG A 293 -22.89 -3.44 -1.94
CA ARG A 293 -22.00 -3.38 -3.10
C ARG A 293 -20.73 -2.54 -2.88
N VAL A 294 -20.32 -2.43 -1.63
CA VAL A 294 -19.05 -1.82 -1.18
C VAL A 294 -18.25 -2.85 -0.40
N HIS A 295 -18.88 -3.53 0.55
CA HIS A 295 -18.23 -4.50 1.42
C HIS A 295 -18.37 -5.93 0.90
N PHE A 296 -17.50 -6.81 1.41
CA PHE A 296 -17.45 -8.21 1.02
C PHE A 296 -17.99 -9.12 2.11
N GLU A 297 -18.42 -10.30 1.72
CA GLU A 297 -18.67 -11.40 2.62
C GLU A 297 -17.34 -11.86 3.24
N PRO A 298 -17.34 -12.53 4.41
CA PRO A 298 -16.11 -13.00 5.05
C PRO A 298 -15.22 -13.83 4.11
N GLN A 299 -15.82 -14.65 3.25
CA GLN A 299 -15.09 -15.45 2.25
C GLN A 299 -14.41 -14.58 1.20
N GLY A 300 -15.06 -13.48 0.77
CA GLY A 300 -14.46 -12.52 -0.16
C GLY A 300 -13.23 -11.84 0.43
N TYR A 301 -13.32 -11.42 1.68
CA TYR A 301 -12.17 -10.88 2.41
C TYR A 301 -11.06 -11.91 2.63
N ALA A 302 -11.44 -13.16 2.94
CA ALA A 302 -10.46 -14.24 3.10
C ALA A 302 -9.66 -14.49 1.82
N ILE A 303 -10.31 -14.45 0.65
CA ILE A 303 -9.62 -14.56 -0.65
C ILE A 303 -8.67 -13.38 -0.86
N GLN A 304 -9.11 -12.14 -0.62
CA GLN A 304 -8.26 -10.96 -0.75
C GLN A 304 -7.03 -11.04 0.15
N GLY A 305 -7.20 -11.44 1.41
CA GLY A 305 -6.10 -11.57 2.36
C GLY A 305 -5.09 -12.65 1.98
N LYS A 306 -5.58 -13.80 1.53
CA LYS A 306 -4.71 -14.87 1.02
C LYS A 306 -3.94 -14.42 -0.22
N LEU A 307 -4.59 -13.78 -1.19
CA LEU A 307 -3.92 -13.25 -2.39
C LEU A 307 -2.81 -12.26 -2.03
N LEU A 308 -3.07 -11.33 -1.11
CA LEU A 308 -2.06 -10.37 -0.68
C LEU A 308 -0.87 -11.06 0.01
N ALA A 309 -1.14 -11.97 0.94
CA ALA A 309 -0.08 -12.69 1.65
C ALA A 309 0.75 -13.57 0.71
N GLU A 310 0.10 -14.26 -0.24
CA GLU A 310 0.80 -15.06 -1.26
C GLU A 310 1.68 -14.17 -2.16
N ALA A 311 1.19 -12.99 -2.58
CA ALA A 311 1.98 -12.05 -3.37
C ALA A 311 3.20 -11.52 -2.60
N LEU A 312 3.05 -11.26 -1.28
CA LEU A 312 4.17 -10.89 -0.40
C LEU A 312 5.19 -12.03 -0.28
N LEU A 313 4.75 -13.25 -0.01
CA LEU A 313 5.64 -14.43 0.10
C LEU A 313 6.38 -14.72 -1.20
N GLN A 314 5.73 -14.58 -2.36
CA GLN A 314 6.37 -14.68 -3.66
C GLN A 314 7.45 -13.61 -3.87
N ALA A 315 7.21 -12.40 -3.36
CA ALA A 315 8.15 -11.28 -3.46
C ALA A 315 9.41 -11.50 -2.60
N VAL A 316 9.29 -12.21 -1.46
CA VAL A 316 10.44 -12.60 -0.62
C VAL A 316 11.37 -13.57 -1.36
N CYS A 317 10.81 -14.44 -2.21
CA CYS A 317 11.53 -15.51 -2.90
C CYS A 317 12.20 -15.08 -4.22
N LYS A 318 11.95 -13.85 -4.67
CA LYS A 318 12.53 -13.26 -5.89
C LYS A 318 13.66 -12.31 -5.58
#